data_baab8a5636b3ac0dfc8fe650fc1e7e47
#
_entry.id   baab8a5636b3ac0dfc8fe650fc1e7e47
#
_cell.length_a   1.000
_cell.length_b   1.000
_cell.length_c   1.000
_cell.angle_alpha   90.00
_cell.angle_beta   90.00
_cell.angle_gamma   90.00
#
_symmetry.space_group_name_H-M   'P 1'
#
loop_
_entity.id
_entity.type
_entity.pdbx_description
1 polymer ?
#
loop_
_entity_poly.entity_id
_entity_poly.type
_entity_poly.pdbx_seq_one_letter_code
_entity_poly.pdbx_strand_id
1 'polypeptide(L)'
;MARRGSRGGKGRNKGKAVSSAAPVAPGAQNYSGFDGARNGPQRGRVIWKTLDTSKEVAPHDRMELMRKTRYAEANIGLVRRGIGGVSSLIGTLRPQSKSGDAEFRMRAEEAFHRRADNPASFDMAGKMDFLGWQDMVKRAKKRDGDALSVLATGR
;
A
#
# COMPACT_ATOMS: atom_id res chain seq x y z
N MET A 1 -42.97 -58.27 54.66
CA MET A 1 -43.09 -56.93 53.95
C MET A 1 -41.74 -56.47 53.55
N ALA A 2 -41.42 -56.53 52.25
CA ALA A 2 -40.10 -56.25 51.70
C ALA A 2 -40.05 -54.80 51.07
N ARG A 3 -39.13 -53.96 51.52
CA ARG A 3 -38.90 -52.69 50.98
C ARG A 3 -37.78 -52.79 49.91
N ARG A 4 -38.12 -52.57 48.65
CA ARG A 4 -37.18 -52.46 47.55
C ARG A 4 -36.51 -51.05 47.57
N GLY A 5 -35.22 -51.05 47.77
CA GLY A 5 -34.41 -49.87 47.63
C GLY A 5 -34.14 -49.50 46.13
N SER A 6 -34.53 -48.32 45.79
CA SER A 6 -34.24 -47.74 44.47
C SER A 6 -32.76 -47.38 44.36
N ARG A 7 -32.04 -47.98 43.40
CA ARG A 7 -30.67 -47.60 43.04
C ARG A 7 -30.71 -46.41 42.07
N GLY A 8 -30.38 -45.23 42.58
CA GLY A 8 -30.16 -44.06 41.76
C GLY A 8 -28.94 -44.22 40.85
N GLY A 9 -29.20 -44.25 39.58
CA GLY A 9 -28.16 -44.25 38.56
C GLY A 9 -27.38 -42.88 38.53
N LYS A 10 -26.11 -42.88 38.89
CA LYS A 10 -25.20 -41.77 38.68
C LYS A 10 -24.99 -41.61 37.17
N GLY A 11 -25.69 -40.67 36.59
CA GLY A 11 -25.40 -40.19 35.25
C GLY A 11 -23.99 -39.63 35.21
N ARG A 12 -23.06 -40.34 34.60
CA ARG A 12 -21.75 -39.84 34.23
C ARG A 12 -21.97 -38.80 33.11
N ASN A 13 -21.99 -37.55 33.49
CA ASN A 13 -21.82 -36.46 32.56
C ASN A 13 -20.41 -36.61 31.94
N LYS A 14 -20.36 -37.28 30.79
CA LYS A 14 -19.19 -37.18 29.92
C LYS A 14 -19.11 -35.73 29.46
N GLY A 15 -18.34 -34.94 30.19
CA GLY A 15 -17.90 -33.64 29.68
C GLY A 15 -17.41 -33.87 28.28
N LYS A 16 -18.12 -33.29 27.29
CA LYS A 16 -17.57 -33.11 25.96
C LYS A 16 -16.25 -32.39 26.18
N ALA A 17 -15.16 -33.10 25.97
CA ALA A 17 -13.88 -32.44 25.78
C ALA A 17 -14.13 -31.35 24.73
N VAL A 18 -14.12 -30.11 25.17
CA VAL A 18 -13.99 -28.99 24.31
C VAL A 18 -12.65 -29.27 23.61
N SER A 19 -12.74 -29.78 22.40
CA SER A 19 -11.60 -29.80 21.50
C SER A 19 -11.05 -28.38 21.56
N SER A 20 -9.99 -28.20 22.33
CA SER A 20 -9.15 -27.02 22.13
C SER A 20 -8.72 -27.12 20.68
N ALA A 21 -9.46 -26.44 19.83
CA ALA A 21 -9.00 -26.20 18.47
C ALA A 21 -7.56 -25.77 18.66
N ALA A 22 -6.64 -26.63 18.25
CA ALA A 22 -5.24 -26.24 18.16
C ALA A 22 -5.26 -24.83 17.57
N PRO A 23 -4.53 -23.86 18.15
CA PRO A 23 -4.50 -22.52 17.60
C PRO A 23 -4.25 -22.72 16.12
N VAL A 24 -5.24 -22.38 15.32
CA VAL A 24 -5.12 -22.38 13.87
C VAL A 24 -3.83 -21.63 13.65
N ALA A 25 -2.79 -22.34 13.26
CA ALA A 25 -1.52 -21.76 12.93
C ALA A 25 -1.89 -20.57 12.06
N PRO A 26 -1.56 -19.33 12.43
CA PRO A 26 -2.02 -18.12 11.77
C PRO A 26 -1.88 -18.36 10.30
N GLY A 27 -3.01 -18.50 9.65
CA GLY A 27 -3.27 -19.35 8.52
C GLY A 27 -2.14 -19.33 7.54
N ALA A 28 -2.06 -20.28 6.68
CA ALA A 28 -1.29 -20.23 5.44
C ALA A 28 -1.75 -19.01 4.63
N GLN A 29 -1.63 -17.84 5.22
CA GLN A 29 -1.71 -16.55 4.59
C GLN A 29 -0.55 -16.55 3.61
N ASN A 30 -0.87 -16.38 2.36
CA ASN A 30 0.07 -16.28 1.28
C ASN A 30 1.26 -15.42 1.71
N TYR A 31 2.31 -16.10 2.11
CA TYR A 31 3.42 -15.54 2.80
C TYR A 31 4.28 -14.82 1.76
N SER A 32 4.24 -13.52 1.74
CA SER A 32 4.97 -12.72 0.75
C SER A 32 6.45 -12.51 1.08
N GLY A 33 6.90 -12.89 2.26
CA GLY A 33 8.27 -12.63 2.66
C GLY A 33 8.52 -11.24 3.27
N PHE A 34 7.56 -10.33 3.27
CA PHE A 34 7.70 -9.02 3.90
C PHE A 34 7.25 -9.05 5.37
N ASP A 35 8.21 -9.03 6.30
CA ASP A 35 7.89 -8.96 7.74
C ASP A 35 7.11 -7.72 8.14
N GLY A 36 7.30 -6.62 7.43
CA GLY A 36 6.56 -5.39 7.65
C GLY A 36 5.05 -5.51 7.40
N ALA A 37 4.60 -6.49 6.62
CA ALA A 37 3.20 -6.76 6.36
C ALA A 37 2.52 -7.58 7.45
N ARG A 38 3.28 -8.23 8.32
CA ARG A 38 2.74 -9.11 9.35
C ARG A 38 2.21 -8.33 10.55
N ASN A 39 1.04 -8.73 11.01
CA ASN A 39 0.46 -8.34 12.29
C ASN A 39 0.82 -9.38 13.35
N GLY A 40 2.02 -9.34 13.91
CA GLY A 40 2.46 -10.28 14.92
C GLY A 40 3.30 -9.63 16.02
N PRO A 41 3.32 -10.20 17.24
CA PRO A 41 4.08 -9.66 18.36
C PRO A 41 5.60 -9.78 18.17
N GLN A 42 6.07 -10.57 17.22
CA GLN A 42 7.49 -10.80 16.97
C GLN A 42 7.93 -10.09 15.69
N ARG A 43 8.44 -8.87 15.83
CA ARG A 43 9.26 -8.25 14.81
C ARG A 43 10.64 -8.91 14.84
N GLY A 44 11.10 -9.47 13.75
CA GLY A 44 12.50 -9.91 13.64
C GLY A 44 12.71 -11.37 13.32
N ARG A 45 11.69 -12.10 12.91
CA ARG A 45 11.94 -13.44 12.37
C ARG A 45 12.61 -13.29 11.02
N VAL A 46 13.89 -13.59 11.00
CA VAL A 46 14.68 -13.62 9.75
C VAL A 46 14.07 -14.67 8.82
N ILE A 47 13.67 -14.24 7.65
CA ILE A 47 13.11 -15.11 6.63
C ILE A 47 14.25 -15.52 5.71
N TRP A 48 14.61 -16.79 5.79
CA TRP A 48 15.67 -17.38 4.96
C TRP A 48 15.19 -17.76 3.55
N LYS A 49 13.90 -17.62 3.27
CA LYS A 49 13.32 -18.06 2.00
C LYS A 49 13.11 -16.86 1.09
N THR A 50 13.93 -16.74 0.09
CA THR A 50 13.71 -15.86 -1.06
C THR A 50 12.54 -16.41 -1.88
N LEU A 51 11.54 -15.59 -2.09
CA LEU A 51 10.41 -15.90 -2.95
C LEU A 51 10.73 -15.43 -4.38
N ASP A 52 10.13 -16.09 -5.35
CA ASP A 52 10.15 -15.64 -6.73
C ASP A 52 9.54 -14.23 -6.82
N THR A 53 10.08 -13.38 -7.68
CA THR A 53 9.70 -11.96 -7.81
C THR A 53 8.19 -11.77 -7.99
N SER A 54 7.53 -12.72 -8.67
CA SER A 54 6.07 -12.71 -8.86
C SER A 54 5.28 -12.99 -7.58
N LYS A 55 5.91 -13.61 -6.58
CA LYS A 55 5.30 -13.99 -5.29
C LYS A 55 5.82 -13.15 -4.12
N GLU A 56 6.72 -12.23 -4.40
CA GLU A 56 7.42 -11.45 -3.38
C GLU A 56 6.46 -10.52 -2.63
N VAL A 57 5.46 -9.98 -3.32
CA VAL A 57 4.44 -9.12 -2.71
C VAL A 57 3.03 -9.60 -3.07
N ALA A 58 2.39 -10.31 -2.15
CA ALA A 58 0.98 -10.66 -2.33
C ALA A 58 0.10 -9.38 -2.25
N PRO A 59 -1.02 -9.33 -2.96
CA PRO A 59 -1.92 -8.16 -2.96
C PRO A 59 -2.35 -7.73 -1.55
N HIS A 60 -2.60 -8.68 -0.66
CA HIS A 60 -2.96 -8.41 0.73
C HIS A 60 -1.83 -7.70 1.49
N ASP A 61 -0.60 -8.19 1.36
CA ASP A 61 0.56 -7.62 2.05
C ASP A 61 0.87 -6.22 1.54
N ARG A 62 0.71 -6.00 0.24
CA ARG A 62 0.83 -4.67 -0.36
C ARG A 62 -0.15 -3.68 0.26
N MET A 63 -1.43 -4.07 0.38
CA MET A 63 -2.44 -3.22 1.01
C MET A 63 -2.10 -2.90 2.48
N GLU A 64 -1.62 -3.90 3.21
CA GLU A 64 -1.25 -3.73 4.61
C GLU A 64 0.00 -2.83 4.77
N LEU A 65 1.00 -2.98 3.90
CA LEU A 65 2.16 -2.10 3.85
C LEU A 65 1.75 -0.66 3.53
N MET A 66 0.88 -0.45 2.55
CA MET A 66 0.36 0.88 2.21
C MET A 66 -0.38 1.53 3.39
N ARG A 67 -1.22 0.78 4.10
CA ARG A 67 -1.92 1.27 5.30
C ARG A 67 -0.93 1.71 6.38
N LYS A 68 0.07 0.86 6.66
CA LYS A 68 1.11 1.16 7.67
C LYS A 68 1.93 2.38 7.29
N THR A 69 2.31 2.51 6.03
CA THR A 69 3.10 3.64 5.55
C THR A 69 2.30 4.94 5.61
N ARG A 70 1.03 4.92 5.21
CA ARG A 70 0.13 6.09 5.32
C ARG A 70 -0.11 6.49 6.77
N TYR A 71 -0.30 5.52 7.65
CA TYR A 71 -0.41 5.78 9.09
C TYR A 71 0.87 6.40 9.65
N ALA A 72 2.04 5.86 9.27
CA ALA A 72 3.33 6.39 9.70
C ALA A 72 3.57 7.82 9.18
N GLU A 73 3.25 8.12 7.91
CA GLU A 73 3.34 9.48 7.37
C GLU A 73 2.41 10.45 8.12
N ALA A 74 1.21 10.02 8.48
CA ALA A 74 0.25 10.86 9.19
C ALA A 74 0.68 11.16 10.64
N ASN A 75 1.24 10.17 11.34
CA ASN A 75 1.45 10.23 12.79
C ASN A 75 2.90 10.40 13.22
N ILE A 76 3.87 10.09 12.35
CA ILE A 76 5.29 10.17 12.67
C ILE A 76 5.94 11.30 11.87
N GLY A 77 6.21 12.43 12.53
CA GLY A 77 6.78 13.62 11.89
C GLY A 77 8.11 13.38 11.18
N LEU A 78 8.94 12.45 11.67
CA LEU A 78 10.21 12.06 11.05
C LEU A 78 9.97 11.39 9.69
N VAL A 79 8.99 10.49 9.59
CA VAL A 79 8.64 9.81 8.34
C VAL A 79 8.11 10.82 7.32
N ARG A 80 7.21 11.70 7.75
CA ARG A 80 6.69 12.79 6.90
C ARG A 80 7.81 13.69 6.35
N ARG A 81 8.74 14.08 7.22
CA ARG A 81 9.90 14.88 6.82
C ARG A 81 10.83 14.12 5.86
N GLY A 82 11.06 12.83 6.10
CA GLY A 82 11.84 11.97 5.22
C GLY A 82 11.23 11.86 3.82
N ILE A 83 9.94 11.55 3.73
CA ILE A 83 9.23 11.45 2.44
C ILE A 83 9.26 12.81 1.70
N GLY A 84 8.99 13.91 2.41
CA GLY A 84 9.04 15.25 1.84
C GLY A 84 10.43 15.65 1.36
N GLY A 85 11.46 15.40 2.17
CA GLY A 85 12.86 15.69 1.83
C GLY A 85 13.34 14.93 0.61
N VAL A 86 13.07 13.63 0.53
CA VAL A 86 13.42 12.83 -0.67
C VAL A 86 12.65 13.31 -1.90
N SER A 87 11.38 13.69 -1.74
CA SER A 87 10.58 14.21 -2.85
C SER A 87 11.14 15.53 -3.39
N SER A 88 11.63 16.42 -2.53
CA SER A 88 12.23 17.68 -2.94
C SER A 88 13.59 17.50 -3.65
N LEU A 89 14.37 16.47 -3.26
CA LEU A 89 15.65 16.18 -3.91
C LEU A 89 15.52 15.69 -5.36
N ILE A 90 14.39 15.10 -5.72
CA ILE A 90 14.16 14.56 -7.08
C ILE A 90 14.03 15.70 -8.13
N GLY A 91 13.84 16.93 -7.70
CA GLY A 91 13.66 18.06 -8.62
C GLY A 91 12.38 17.95 -9.46
N THR A 92 12.18 18.91 -10.34
CA THR A 92 11.04 18.95 -11.28
C THR A 92 11.50 18.60 -12.70
N LEU A 93 10.73 17.76 -13.36
CA LEU A 93 10.96 17.43 -14.76
C LEU A 93 10.29 18.50 -15.64
N ARG A 94 11.05 19.03 -16.57
CA ARG A 94 10.54 19.91 -17.64
C ARG A 94 10.80 19.23 -18.98
N PRO A 95 9.78 18.91 -19.74
CA PRO A 95 9.97 18.32 -21.07
C PRO A 95 10.61 19.35 -21.98
N GLN A 96 11.57 18.88 -22.77
CA GLN A 96 12.25 19.67 -23.79
C GLN A 96 12.14 18.96 -25.15
N SER A 97 11.85 19.69 -26.17
CA SER A 97 11.85 19.16 -27.53
C SER A 97 13.29 19.02 -28.03
N LYS A 98 13.60 17.87 -28.65
CA LYS A 98 14.90 17.61 -29.30
C LYS A 98 14.86 17.76 -30.83
N SER A 99 13.86 18.42 -31.37
CA SER A 99 13.77 18.67 -32.81
C SER A 99 14.98 19.52 -33.29
N GLY A 100 15.45 19.26 -34.48
CA GLY A 100 16.50 20.10 -35.14
C GLY A 100 16.01 21.50 -35.46
N ASP A 101 14.72 21.69 -35.64
CA ASP A 101 14.09 22.98 -35.91
C ASP A 101 13.84 23.76 -34.61
N ALA A 102 14.52 24.93 -34.51
CA ALA A 102 14.43 25.78 -33.34
C ALA A 102 13.04 26.42 -33.17
N GLU A 103 12.40 26.79 -34.25
CA GLU A 103 11.06 27.39 -34.21
C GLU A 103 10.01 26.40 -33.76
N PHE A 104 10.07 25.18 -34.27
CA PHE A 104 9.20 24.10 -33.80
C PHE A 104 9.40 23.78 -32.32
N ARG A 105 10.65 23.74 -31.85
CA ARG A 105 10.95 23.53 -30.42
C ARG A 105 10.26 24.57 -29.54
N MET A 106 10.46 25.84 -29.84
CA MET A 106 9.86 26.93 -29.06
C MET A 106 8.34 26.84 -29.03
N ARG A 107 7.71 26.62 -30.20
CA ARG A 107 6.25 26.48 -30.28
C ARG A 107 5.72 25.27 -29.48
N ALA A 108 6.42 24.13 -29.57
CA ALA A 108 6.04 22.93 -28.86
C ALA A 108 6.17 23.08 -27.33
N GLU A 109 7.24 23.67 -26.86
CA GLU A 109 7.48 23.95 -25.45
C GLU A 109 6.47 24.97 -24.90
N GLU A 110 6.22 26.06 -25.66
CA GLU A 110 5.21 27.05 -25.27
C GLU A 110 3.80 26.46 -25.21
N ALA A 111 3.42 25.65 -26.19
CA ALA A 111 2.13 24.98 -26.20
C ALA A 111 1.99 24.01 -25.02
N PHE A 112 3.05 23.31 -24.67
CA PHE A 112 3.08 22.45 -23.48
C PHE A 112 2.92 23.27 -22.21
N HIS A 113 3.72 24.32 -22.03
CA HIS A 113 3.65 25.17 -20.83
C HIS A 113 2.30 25.84 -20.65
N ARG A 114 1.71 26.34 -21.73
CA ARG A 114 0.37 26.94 -21.70
C ARG A 114 -0.68 25.98 -21.15
N ARG A 115 -0.56 24.69 -21.46
CA ARG A 115 -1.46 23.65 -20.95
C ARG A 115 -1.06 23.17 -19.55
N ALA A 116 0.22 22.97 -19.31
CA ALA A 116 0.77 22.37 -18.10
C ALA A 116 0.69 23.29 -16.87
N ASP A 117 0.86 24.59 -17.08
CA ASP A 117 0.87 25.58 -16.01
C ASP A 117 -0.56 26.06 -15.64
N ASN A 118 -1.56 25.67 -16.43
CA ASN A 118 -2.96 26.01 -16.16
C ASN A 118 -3.70 24.80 -15.56
N PRO A 119 -4.06 24.80 -14.27
CA PRO A 119 -4.76 23.68 -13.62
C PRO A 119 -6.05 23.29 -14.34
N ALA A 120 -6.82 24.28 -14.85
CA ALA A 120 -8.09 24.02 -15.52
C ALA A 120 -7.97 23.26 -16.84
N SER A 121 -6.80 23.35 -17.49
CA SER A 121 -6.54 22.64 -18.74
C SER A 121 -5.75 21.34 -18.55
N PHE A 122 -5.07 21.20 -17.41
CA PHE A 122 -4.22 20.04 -17.12
C PHE A 122 -4.96 18.96 -16.36
N ASP A 123 -5.69 19.34 -15.32
CA ASP A 123 -6.42 18.41 -14.45
C ASP A 123 -7.92 18.47 -14.73
N MET A 124 -8.58 17.30 -14.79
CA MET A 124 -10.04 17.24 -14.94
C MET A 124 -10.81 17.94 -13.82
N ALA A 125 -10.25 17.94 -12.61
CA ALA A 125 -10.82 18.64 -11.45
C ALA A 125 -10.44 20.13 -11.40
N GLY A 126 -9.54 20.59 -12.28
CA GLY A 126 -9.06 21.97 -12.32
C GLY A 126 -8.27 22.43 -11.10
N LYS A 127 -7.76 21.49 -10.30
CA LYS A 127 -7.13 21.79 -9.01
C LYS A 127 -5.60 21.77 -9.04
N MET A 128 -5.01 21.10 -10.02
CA MET A 128 -3.61 20.77 -10.02
C MET A 128 -2.97 21.10 -11.37
N ASP A 129 -1.85 21.79 -11.33
CA ASP A 129 -0.97 22.00 -12.47
C ASP A 129 0.01 20.82 -12.63
N PHE A 130 0.85 20.86 -13.66
CA PHE A 130 1.84 19.82 -13.92
C PHE A 130 2.87 19.67 -12.79
N LEU A 131 3.27 20.76 -12.14
CA LEU A 131 4.23 20.71 -11.04
C LEU A 131 3.62 20.05 -9.80
N GLY A 132 2.41 20.43 -9.44
CA GLY A 132 1.67 19.84 -8.34
C GLY A 132 1.39 18.34 -8.58
N TRP A 133 1.09 17.97 -9.82
CA TRP A 133 0.95 16.56 -10.20
C TRP A 133 2.26 15.78 -10.04
N GLN A 134 3.40 16.34 -10.47
CA GLN A 134 4.69 15.69 -10.25
C GLN A 134 4.99 15.47 -8.78
N ASP A 135 4.72 16.46 -7.94
CA ASP A 135 4.96 16.34 -6.49
C ASP A 135 4.04 15.29 -5.85
N MET A 136 2.78 15.24 -6.28
CA MET A 136 1.86 14.19 -5.84
C MET A 136 2.36 12.80 -6.24
N VAL A 137 2.79 12.61 -7.49
CA VAL A 137 3.31 11.32 -7.99
C VAL A 137 4.58 10.90 -7.24
N LYS A 138 5.53 11.83 -7.04
CA LYS A 138 6.75 11.57 -6.26
C LYS A 138 6.42 11.10 -4.84
N ARG A 139 5.50 11.79 -4.18
CA ARG A 139 5.07 11.45 -2.82
C ARG A 139 4.35 10.11 -2.79
N ALA A 140 3.41 9.88 -3.71
CA ALA A 140 2.67 8.62 -3.81
C ALA A 140 3.62 7.44 -4.05
N LYS A 141 4.58 7.58 -4.97
CA LYS A 141 5.58 6.54 -5.23
C LYS A 141 6.44 6.21 -4.01
N LYS A 142 6.82 7.21 -3.21
CA LYS A 142 7.61 6.97 -1.97
C LYS A 142 6.79 6.37 -0.84
N ARG A 143 5.53 6.75 -0.74
CA ARG A 143 4.63 6.28 0.32
C ARG A 143 3.99 4.94 0.00
N ASP A 144 3.44 4.80 -1.20
CA ASP A 144 2.59 3.67 -1.60
C ASP A 144 3.34 2.66 -2.50
N GLY A 145 4.53 3.03 -2.99
CA GLY A 145 5.36 2.19 -3.86
C GLY A 145 5.12 2.41 -5.35
N ASP A 146 3.94 2.89 -5.75
CA ASP A 146 3.61 3.22 -7.13
C ASP A 146 2.62 4.39 -7.23
N ALA A 147 2.41 4.85 -8.46
CA ALA A 147 1.40 5.84 -8.80
C ALA A 147 0.87 5.54 -10.20
N LEU A 148 -0.44 5.60 -10.35
CA LEU A 148 -1.12 5.46 -11.65
C LEU A 148 -1.69 6.81 -12.09
N SER A 149 -1.40 7.18 -13.32
CA SER A 149 -1.99 8.35 -13.96
C SER A 149 -2.80 7.91 -15.17
N VAL A 150 -3.99 8.43 -15.30
CA VAL A 150 -4.88 8.15 -16.43
C VAL A 150 -4.97 9.40 -17.28
N LEU A 151 -4.62 9.27 -18.55
CA LEU A 151 -4.82 10.34 -19.52
C LEU A 151 -6.27 10.29 -20.03
N ALA A 152 -7.05 11.30 -19.66
CA ALA A 152 -8.38 11.49 -20.21
C ALA A 152 -8.29 12.30 -21.50
N THR A 153 -8.58 11.66 -22.63
CA THR A 153 -8.78 12.37 -23.90
C THR A 153 -10.22 12.82 -23.95
N GLY A 154 -10.44 14.14 -23.81
CA GLY A 154 -11.77 14.72 -24.08
C GLY A 154 -12.16 14.48 -25.54
N ARG A 155 -13.41 14.09 -25.76
CA ARG A 155 -14.03 14.10 -27.09
C ARG A 155 -14.41 15.52 -27.44
#